data_bd35b48fe284b4de1926b8e33521ed73
#
_entry.id   bd35b48fe284b4de1926b8e33521ed73
#
_cell.length_a   1.000
_cell.length_b   1.000
_cell.length_c   1.000
_cell.angle_alpha   90.00
_cell.angle_beta   90.00
_cell.angle_gamma   90.00
#
_symmetry.space_group_name_H-M   'P 1'
#
loop_
_entity.id
_entity.type
_entity.pdbx_description
1 polymer ?
#
loop_
_entity_poly.entity_id
_entity_poly.type
_entity_poly.pdbx_seq_one_letter_code
_entity_poly.pdbx_strand_id
1 'polypeptide(L)'
;KEIGKSEAQSSLISVDTLVLKKRTFQKQIVCNGKLRAVLKSELSFDGTGVITGINERNGDYVEKGAVLATLDNKEATVELEKSLRAMEKADIDLQDKLIGQGYTGDTATVPEAVLRNMKITSGYTNALDQLEAARRRLESCFLFAPFSGRIANLDAKVYDRFSGKLCTLIDDSYFDVEFSILEAEIEE
;
A
#
# COMPACT_ATOMS: atom_id res chain seq x y z
N LYS A 1 39.65 81.48 58.75
CA LYS A 1 39.65 80.03 58.98
C LYS A 1 38.27 79.50 58.59
N GLU A 2 38.12 79.07 57.36
CA GLU A 2 36.94 78.41 56.89
C GLU A 2 37.03 76.89 57.15
N ILE A 3 36.02 76.40 57.80
CA ILE A 3 35.86 74.98 58.10
C ILE A 3 35.07 74.38 56.95
N GLY A 4 35.77 73.61 56.10
CA GLY A 4 35.13 72.92 55.01
C GLY A 4 34.13 71.88 55.50
N LYS A 5 32.86 71.99 55.04
CA LYS A 5 31.87 70.94 55.19
C LYS A 5 32.21 69.79 54.25
N SER A 6 32.57 68.66 54.81
CA SER A 6 32.59 67.38 54.05
C SER A 6 31.22 66.92 53.82
N GLU A 7 30.78 66.92 52.54
CA GLU A 7 29.55 66.26 52.12
C GLU A 7 29.81 64.76 52.03
N ALA A 8 29.16 63.97 52.89
CA ALA A 8 29.14 62.55 52.81
C ALA A 8 28.31 62.14 51.60
N GLN A 9 28.97 61.66 50.55
CA GLN A 9 28.27 60.98 49.43
C GLN A 9 27.65 59.71 49.96
N SER A 10 26.32 59.70 50.10
CA SER A 10 25.56 58.50 50.35
C SER A 10 25.54 57.68 49.05
N SER A 11 26.28 56.61 48.96
CA SER A 11 26.17 55.60 47.89
C SER A 11 24.82 54.90 48.04
N LEU A 12 23.92 55.16 47.13
CA LEU A 12 22.68 54.38 47.02
C LEU A 12 23.02 52.97 46.61
N ILE A 13 22.79 52.02 47.49
CA ILE A 13 22.89 50.59 47.19
C ILE A 13 21.61 50.20 46.48
N SER A 14 21.71 49.87 45.20
CA SER A 14 20.61 49.30 44.45
C SER A 14 20.34 47.87 44.93
N VAL A 15 19.12 47.62 45.37
CA VAL A 15 18.71 46.27 45.84
C VAL A 15 17.60 45.79 44.95
N ASP A 16 17.82 44.71 44.23
CA ASP A 16 16.78 44.02 43.48
C ASP A 16 16.00 43.11 44.41
N THR A 17 14.68 43.25 44.41
CA THR A 17 13.78 42.38 45.20
C THR A 17 13.01 41.48 44.32
N LEU A 18 13.00 40.17 44.59
CA LEU A 18 12.18 39.17 43.92
C LEU A 18 11.07 38.70 44.86
N VAL A 19 9.81 38.84 44.42
CA VAL A 19 8.65 38.29 45.14
C VAL A 19 8.47 36.83 44.73
N LEU A 20 8.69 35.92 45.65
CA LEU A 20 8.49 34.47 45.43
C LEU A 20 6.98 34.19 45.35
N LYS A 21 6.55 33.71 44.20
CA LYS A 21 5.19 33.18 43.96
C LYS A 21 5.25 31.70 43.75
N LYS A 22 4.28 30.97 44.28
CA LYS A 22 4.14 29.51 43.93
C LYS A 22 3.90 29.39 42.46
N ARG A 23 4.75 28.63 41.77
CA ARG A 23 4.63 28.29 40.34
C ARG A 23 4.77 26.79 40.19
N THR A 24 4.04 26.23 39.26
CA THR A 24 4.23 24.85 38.83
C THR A 24 5.39 24.81 37.85
N PHE A 25 6.40 24.03 38.15
CA PHE A 25 7.49 23.74 37.23
C PHE A 25 7.15 22.46 36.45
N GLN A 26 7.22 22.55 35.14
CA GLN A 26 7.10 21.39 34.27
C GLN A 26 8.50 20.87 33.99
N LYS A 27 8.76 19.63 34.36
CA LYS A 27 9.99 18.92 33.97
C LYS A 27 9.80 18.48 32.50
N GLN A 28 10.64 18.97 31.61
CA GLN A 28 10.63 18.57 30.21
C GLN A 28 11.76 17.57 29.98
N ILE A 29 11.41 16.43 29.43
CA ILE A 29 12.38 15.42 29.01
C ILE A 29 12.52 15.54 27.49
N VAL A 30 13.72 15.82 26.99
CA VAL A 30 14.02 15.88 25.56
C VAL A 30 14.77 14.62 25.19
N CYS A 31 14.18 13.82 24.32
CA CYS A 31 14.79 12.58 23.84
C CYS A 31 14.74 12.49 22.32
N ASN A 32 15.68 11.75 21.74
CA ASN A 32 15.67 11.43 20.32
C ASN A 32 14.76 10.23 20.08
N GLY A 33 13.90 10.33 19.08
CA GLY A 33 13.00 9.25 18.67
C GLY A 33 13.12 8.93 17.19
N LYS A 34 12.61 7.76 16.81
CA LYS A 34 12.45 7.34 15.43
C LYS A 34 10.97 7.29 15.09
N LEU A 35 10.61 7.86 13.94
CA LEU A 35 9.28 7.70 13.38
C LEU A 35 9.21 6.40 12.60
N ARG A 36 8.17 5.60 12.85
CA ARG A 36 7.83 4.41 12.08
C ARG A 36 6.44 4.57 11.51
N ALA A 37 6.29 4.31 10.22
CA ALA A 37 4.97 4.22 9.61
C ALA A 37 4.25 2.98 10.15
N VAL A 38 2.95 3.10 10.44
CA VAL A 38 2.11 2.00 10.92
C VAL A 38 2.00 0.91 9.86
N LEU A 39 1.82 1.30 8.58
CA LEU A 39 1.83 0.38 7.45
C LEU A 39 2.97 0.74 6.50
N LYS A 40 3.76 -0.26 6.18
CA LYS A 40 4.83 -0.19 5.20
C LYS A 40 4.87 -1.50 4.45
N SER A 41 4.81 -1.45 3.13
CA SER A 41 4.91 -2.63 2.27
C SER A 41 5.96 -2.42 1.18
N GLU A 42 6.76 -3.42 0.96
CA GLU A 42 7.65 -3.50 -0.20
C GLU A 42 6.90 -4.15 -1.34
N LEU A 43 6.71 -3.42 -2.41
CA LEU A 43 5.90 -3.85 -3.54
C LEU A 43 6.77 -4.44 -4.65
N SER A 44 6.32 -5.57 -5.16
CA SER A 44 6.92 -6.29 -6.27
C SER A 44 5.83 -6.85 -7.17
N PHE A 45 6.13 -7.05 -8.45
CA PHE A 45 5.24 -7.82 -9.32
C PHE A 45 5.29 -9.31 -8.97
N ASP A 46 4.17 -9.99 -9.14
CA ASP A 46 4.09 -11.45 -9.04
C ASP A 46 4.66 -12.15 -10.30
N GLY A 47 4.84 -11.38 -11.38
CA GLY A 47 5.40 -11.85 -12.64
C GLY A 47 6.79 -11.30 -12.93
N THR A 48 7.37 -11.73 -14.05
CA THR A 48 8.64 -11.23 -14.58
C THR A 48 8.41 -10.65 -15.98
N GLY A 49 9.10 -9.58 -16.30
CA GLY A 49 8.95 -8.95 -17.62
C GLY A 49 9.69 -7.64 -17.73
N VAL A 50 9.45 -6.93 -18.81
CA VAL A 50 9.96 -5.57 -19.04
C VAL A 50 8.90 -4.57 -18.58
N ILE A 51 9.31 -3.57 -17.83
CA ILE A 51 8.41 -2.49 -17.38
C ILE A 51 8.05 -1.62 -18.58
N THR A 52 6.76 -1.53 -18.89
CA THR A 52 6.26 -0.71 -20.01
C THR A 52 5.71 0.63 -19.54
N GLY A 53 5.33 0.74 -18.27
CA GLY A 53 4.83 1.99 -17.70
C GLY A 53 5.07 2.07 -16.20
N ILE A 54 5.37 3.27 -15.74
CA ILE A 54 5.41 3.66 -14.34
C ILE A 54 4.58 4.94 -14.25
N ASN A 55 3.51 4.92 -13.48
CA ASN A 55 2.55 6.01 -13.43
C ASN A 55 2.93 7.06 -12.38
N GLU A 56 3.71 6.67 -11.39
CA GLU A 56 3.94 7.45 -10.17
C GLU A 56 5.44 7.70 -9.94
N ARG A 57 5.74 8.63 -9.03
CA ARG A 57 7.11 9.01 -8.65
C ARG A 57 7.31 8.89 -7.14
N ASN A 58 8.57 8.91 -6.72
CA ASN A 58 8.90 8.98 -5.30
C ASN A 58 8.26 10.23 -4.65
N GLY A 59 7.53 10.03 -3.55
CA GLY A 59 6.81 11.06 -2.82
C GLY A 59 5.35 11.25 -3.22
N ASP A 60 4.91 10.69 -4.36
CA ASP A 60 3.51 10.79 -4.79
C ASP A 60 2.59 10.00 -3.86
N TYR A 61 1.40 10.55 -3.62
CA TYR A 61 0.34 9.89 -2.88
C TYR A 61 -0.53 9.11 -3.83
N VAL A 62 -0.81 7.85 -3.47
CA VAL A 62 -1.64 6.94 -4.24
C VAL A 62 -2.77 6.38 -3.41
N GLU A 63 -3.91 6.13 -4.04
CA GLU A 63 -5.05 5.49 -3.43
C GLU A 63 -4.94 3.96 -3.54
N LYS A 64 -5.59 3.27 -2.60
CA LYS A 64 -5.73 1.81 -2.66
C LYS A 64 -6.33 1.38 -4.00
N GLY A 65 -5.69 0.42 -4.66
CA GLY A 65 -6.11 -0.11 -5.96
C GLY A 65 -5.59 0.66 -7.17
N ALA A 66 -4.87 1.78 -6.98
CA ALA A 66 -4.21 2.48 -8.08
C ALA A 66 -3.14 1.60 -8.74
N VAL A 67 -3.03 1.69 -10.07
CA VAL A 67 -2.00 0.98 -10.85
C VAL A 67 -0.71 1.79 -10.80
N LEU A 68 0.29 1.27 -10.13
CA LEU A 68 1.60 1.92 -9.93
C LEU A 68 2.52 1.72 -11.12
N ALA A 69 2.56 0.51 -11.65
CA ALA A 69 3.41 0.17 -12.79
C ALA A 69 2.82 -1.02 -13.57
N THR A 70 3.26 -1.16 -14.81
CA THR A 70 2.79 -2.18 -15.74
C THR A 70 3.98 -2.86 -16.42
N LEU A 71 3.94 -4.20 -16.49
CA LEU A 71 4.85 -5.00 -17.32
C LEU A 71 4.32 -5.13 -18.76
N ASP A 72 5.15 -5.61 -19.67
CA ASP A 72 4.69 -6.00 -21.01
C ASP A 72 3.67 -7.14 -20.87
N ASN A 73 2.43 -6.84 -21.24
CA ASN A 73 1.28 -7.71 -21.08
C ASN A 73 0.69 -8.22 -22.39
N LYS A 74 1.38 -8.00 -23.51
CA LYS A 74 0.86 -8.37 -24.84
C LYS A 74 0.56 -9.86 -24.95
N GLU A 75 1.48 -10.72 -24.49
CA GLU A 75 1.26 -12.17 -24.52
C GLU A 75 0.09 -12.58 -23.61
N ALA A 76 0.02 -12.00 -22.41
CA ALA A 76 -1.06 -12.29 -21.46
C ALA A 76 -2.43 -11.84 -21.98
N THR A 77 -2.49 -10.71 -22.71
CA THR A 77 -3.71 -10.22 -23.34
C THR A 77 -4.17 -11.17 -24.46
N VAL A 78 -3.25 -11.61 -25.31
CA VAL A 78 -3.58 -12.58 -26.39
C VAL A 78 -4.05 -13.91 -25.81
N GLU A 79 -3.41 -14.39 -24.73
CA GLU A 79 -3.83 -15.65 -24.08
C GLU A 79 -5.20 -15.51 -23.42
N LEU A 80 -5.51 -14.35 -22.80
CA LEU A 80 -6.84 -14.08 -22.28
C LEU A 80 -7.92 -14.11 -23.38
N GLU A 81 -7.67 -13.45 -24.50
CA GLU A 81 -8.60 -13.45 -25.64
C GLU A 81 -8.84 -14.87 -26.20
N LYS A 82 -7.78 -15.68 -26.28
CA LYS A 82 -7.85 -17.06 -26.72
C LYS A 82 -8.67 -17.91 -25.73
N SER A 83 -8.47 -17.72 -24.44
CA SER A 83 -9.22 -18.41 -23.39
C SER A 83 -10.69 -17.99 -23.35
N LEU A 84 -11.00 -16.72 -23.66
CA LEU A 84 -12.39 -16.25 -23.80
C LEU A 84 -13.11 -16.96 -24.95
N ARG A 85 -12.46 -17.06 -26.12
CA ARG A 85 -13.03 -17.79 -27.27
C ARG A 85 -13.22 -19.29 -26.99
N ALA A 86 -12.29 -19.89 -26.25
CA ALA A 86 -12.41 -21.29 -25.82
C ALA A 86 -13.56 -21.50 -24.84
N MET A 87 -13.76 -20.56 -23.92
CA MET A 87 -14.88 -20.58 -22.97
C MET A 87 -16.23 -20.42 -23.69
N GLU A 88 -16.36 -19.48 -24.64
CA GLU A 88 -17.55 -19.29 -25.44
C GLU A 88 -17.92 -20.57 -26.24
N LYS A 89 -16.92 -21.21 -26.86
CA LYS A 89 -17.14 -22.48 -27.53
C LYS A 89 -17.62 -23.57 -26.57
N ALA A 90 -17.00 -23.70 -25.41
CA ALA A 90 -17.37 -24.72 -24.42
C ALA A 90 -18.76 -24.47 -23.83
N ASP A 91 -19.20 -23.21 -23.75
CA ASP A 91 -20.55 -22.84 -23.34
C ASP A 91 -21.59 -23.29 -24.39
N ILE A 92 -21.34 -23.04 -25.69
CA ILE A 92 -22.18 -23.52 -26.78
C ILE A 92 -22.26 -25.06 -26.77
N ASP A 93 -21.11 -25.74 -26.65
CA ASP A 93 -21.06 -27.21 -26.58
C ASP A 93 -21.85 -27.77 -25.38
N LEU A 94 -21.87 -27.04 -24.25
CA LEU A 94 -22.66 -27.37 -23.07
C LEU A 94 -24.15 -27.20 -23.35
N GLN A 95 -24.55 -26.09 -23.96
CA GLN A 95 -25.95 -25.82 -24.31
C GLN A 95 -26.50 -26.86 -25.31
N ASP A 96 -25.74 -27.20 -26.34
CA ASP A 96 -26.10 -28.24 -27.32
C ASP A 96 -26.34 -29.61 -26.65
N LYS A 97 -25.47 -29.97 -25.70
CA LYS A 97 -25.65 -31.21 -24.94
C LYS A 97 -26.87 -31.20 -24.04
N LEU A 98 -27.17 -30.06 -23.40
CA LEU A 98 -28.38 -29.91 -22.58
C LEU A 98 -29.65 -30.04 -23.44
N ILE A 99 -29.70 -29.37 -24.61
CA ILE A 99 -30.81 -29.44 -25.55
C ILE A 99 -30.96 -30.88 -26.07
N GLY A 100 -29.86 -31.54 -26.43
CA GLY A 100 -29.87 -32.93 -26.88
C GLY A 100 -30.42 -33.93 -25.86
N GLN A 101 -30.48 -33.60 -24.59
CA GLN A 101 -31.09 -34.38 -23.51
C GLN A 101 -32.50 -33.90 -23.12
N GLY A 102 -33.03 -32.92 -23.82
CA GLY A 102 -34.40 -32.43 -23.62
C GLY A 102 -34.52 -31.31 -22.56
N TYR A 103 -33.40 -30.74 -22.13
CA TYR A 103 -33.42 -29.56 -21.26
C TYR A 103 -33.45 -28.29 -22.11
N THR A 104 -34.39 -27.40 -21.82
CA THR A 104 -34.55 -26.13 -22.57
C THR A 104 -33.64 -25.03 -22.01
N GLY A 105 -32.33 -25.11 -22.25
CA GLY A 105 -31.40 -23.97 -22.01
C GLY A 105 -31.32 -23.37 -20.58
N ASP A 106 -32.34 -23.57 -19.76
CA ASP A 106 -32.33 -23.10 -18.37
C ASP A 106 -31.63 -24.12 -17.45
N THR A 107 -30.42 -23.80 -17.05
CA THR A 107 -29.61 -24.66 -16.17
C THR A 107 -30.24 -24.88 -14.78
N ALA A 108 -31.17 -24.00 -14.37
CA ALA A 108 -31.84 -24.09 -13.05
C ALA A 108 -32.80 -25.30 -12.98
N THR A 109 -33.26 -25.79 -14.11
CA THR A 109 -34.18 -26.96 -14.19
C THR A 109 -33.44 -28.30 -14.28
N VAL A 110 -32.13 -28.29 -14.47
CA VAL A 110 -31.31 -29.48 -14.66
C VAL A 110 -30.86 -30.03 -13.31
N PRO A 111 -31.03 -31.36 -13.03
CA PRO A 111 -30.46 -31.96 -11.82
C PRO A 111 -28.96 -31.71 -11.72
N GLU A 112 -28.46 -31.33 -10.55
CA GLU A 112 -27.06 -30.93 -10.30
C GLU A 112 -26.03 -31.97 -10.78
N ALA A 113 -26.31 -33.26 -10.55
CA ALA A 113 -25.45 -34.36 -11.00
C ALA A 113 -25.32 -34.43 -12.52
N VAL A 114 -26.43 -34.18 -13.25
CA VAL A 114 -26.46 -34.17 -14.71
C VAL A 114 -25.73 -32.95 -15.25
N LEU A 115 -25.99 -31.79 -14.70
CA LEU A 115 -25.31 -30.54 -15.07
C LEU A 115 -23.79 -30.64 -14.87
N ARG A 116 -23.35 -31.19 -13.74
CA ARG A 116 -21.95 -31.42 -13.46
C ARG A 116 -21.27 -32.30 -14.49
N ASN A 117 -21.88 -33.44 -14.83
CA ASN A 117 -21.37 -34.35 -15.85
C ASN A 117 -21.29 -33.67 -17.22
N MET A 118 -22.28 -32.88 -17.57
CA MET A 118 -22.32 -32.16 -18.84
C MET A 118 -21.24 -31.06 -18.91
N LYS A 119 -21.01 -30.31 -17.86
CA LYS A 119 -19.93 -29.32 -17.76
C LYS A 119 -18.54 -29.97 -17.96
N ILE A 120 -18.36 -31.16 -17.41
CA ILE A 120 -17.09 -31.90 -17.56
C ILE A 120 -16.96 -32.41 -19.01
N THR A 121 -17.98 -33.04 -19.55
CA THR A 121 -17.92 -33.67 -20.88
C THR A 121 -17.93 -32.66 -22.03
N SER A 122 -18.49 -31.45 -21.87
CA SER A 122 -18.38 -30.35 -22.82
C SER A 122 -17.06 -29.62 -22.80
N GLY A 123 -16.20 -29.89 -21.77
CA GLY A 123 -14.96 -29.16 -21.58
C GLY A 123 -15.14 -27.78 -20.92
N TYR A 124 -16.37 -27.42 -20.50
CA TYR A 124 -16.71 -26.13 -19.85
C TYR A 124 -15.83 -25.86 -18.63
N THR A 125 -15.67 -26.86 -17.76
CA THR A 125 -14.84 -26.72 -16.56
C THR A 125 -13.38 -26.40 -16.90
N ASN A 126 -12.81 -27.12 -17.86
CA ASN A 126 -11.43 -26.88 -18.31
C ASN A 126 -11.27 -25.50 -18.95
N ALA A 127 -12.24 -25.07 -19.76
CA ALA A 127 -12.21 -23.74 -20.39
C ALA A 127 -12.32 -22.63 -19.34
N LEU A 128 -13.15 -22.82 -18.29
CA LEU A 128 -13.25 -21.89 -17.17
C LEU A 128 -11.93 -21.76 -16.40
N ASP A 129 -11.32 -22.90 -16.07
CA ASP A 129 -10.01 -22.91 -15.35
C ASP A 129 -8.91 -22.21 -16.18
N GLN A 130 -8.89 -22.43 -17.50
CA GLN A 130 -7.95 -21.75 -18.41
C GLN A 130 -8.21 -20.25 -18.47
N LEU A 131 -9.46 -19.83 -18.53
CA LEU A 131 -9.84 -18.42 -18.52
C LEU A 131 -9.41 -17.74 -17.22
N GLU A 132 -9.66 -18.36 -16.09
CA GLU A 132 -9.24 -17.84 -14.79
C GLU A 132 -7.71 -17.75 -14.66
N ALA A 133 -6.99 -18.74 -15.15
CA ALA A 133 -5.52 -18.74 -15.18
C ALA A 133 -4.98 -17.60 -16.06
N ALA A 134 -5.58 -17.39 -17.25
CA ALA A 134 -5.20 -16.30 -18.14
C ALA A 134 -5.51 -14.92 -17.54
N ARG A 135 -6.64 -14.76 -16.84
CA ARG A 135 -6.96 -13.52 -16.10
C ARG A 135 -5.92 -13.22 -15.02
N ARG A 136 -5.60 -14.19 -14.16
CA ARG A 136 -4.56 -14.03 -13.13
C ARG A 136 -3.21 -13.68 -13.73
N ARG A 137 -2.84 -14.30 -14.87
CA ARG A 137 -1.60 -13.99 -15.57
C ARG A 137 -1.57 -12.56 -16.10
N LEU A 138 -2.67 -12.06 -16.64
CA LEU A 138 -2.78 -10.66 -17.06
C LEU A 138 -2.73 -9.72 -15.86
N GLU A 139 -3.43 -10.05 -14.78
CA GLU A 139 -3.44 -9.25 -13.54
C GLU A 139 -2.04 -9.16 -12.92
N SER A 140 -1.24 -10.23 -12.96
CA SER A 140 0.15 -10.23 -12.47
C SER A 140 1.09 -9.30 -13.24
N CYS A 141 0.66 -8.81 -14.43
CA CYS A 141 1.41 -7.79 -15.17
C CYS A 141 1.17 -6.37 -14.65
N PHE A 142 0.22 -6.17 -13.74
CA PHE A 142 -0.05 -4.88 -13.13
C PHE A 142 0.32 -4.89 -11.66
N LEU A 143 0.93 -3.83 -11.20
CA LEU A 143 1.21 -3.63 -9.78
C LEU A 143 0.22 -2.64 -9.20
N PHE A 144 -0.60 -3.12 -8.27
CA PHE A 144 -1.60 -2.30 -7.59
C PHE A 144 -1.15 -1.90 -6.19
N ALA A 145 -1.60 -0.72 -5.74
CA ALA A 145 -1.41 -0.28 -4.36
C ALA A 145 -2.33 -1.06 -3.40
N PRO A 146 -1.80 -1.81 -2.41
CA PRO A 146 -2.62 -2.59 -1.47
C PRO A 146 -3.36 -1.72 -0.46
N PHE A 147 -2.88 -0.52 -0.18
CA PHE A 147 -3.48 0.50 0.66
C PHE A 147 -3.10 1.90 0.14
N SER A 148 -3.78 2.94 0.63
CA SER A 148 -3.45 4.31 0.27
C SER A 148 -2.22 4.80 1.04
N GLY A 149 -1.35 5.55 0.38
CA GLY A 149 -0.12 6.01 1.01
C GLY A 149 0.85 6.69 0.04
N ARG A 150 2.09 6.90 0.46
CA ARG A 150 3.15 7.51 -0.36
C ARG A 150 4.16 6.51 -0.85
N ILE A 151 4.60 6.73 -2.08
CA ILE A 151 5.63 5.92 -2.73
C ILE A 151 7.02 6.40 -2.29
N ALA A 152 7.88 5.44 -1.96
CA ALA A 152 9.29 5.66 -1.66
C ALA A 152 10.15 4.58 -2.32
N ASN A 153 11.45 4.87 -2.52
CA ASN A 153 12.44 3.94 -3.06
C ASN A 153 12.04 3.32 -4.42
N LEU A 154 11.45 4.12 -5.28
CA LEU A 154 11.16 3.75 -6.66
C LEU A 154 12.38 4.11 -7.52
N ASP A 155 13.22 3.12 -7.81
CA ASP A 155 14.47 3.30 -8.56
C ASP A 155 14.38 2.73 -9.99
N ALA A 156 13.36 1.92 -10.27
CA ALA A 156 13.13 1.29 -11.56
C ALA A 156 12.72 2.32 -12.64
N LYS A 157 13.08 2.02 -13.90
CA LYS A 157 12.75 2.84 -15.06
C LYS A 157 11.95 2.04 -16.07
N VAL A 158 11.20 2.77 -16.89
CA VAL A 158 10.54 2.18 -18.06
C VAL A 158 11.58 1.57 -18.97
N TYR A 159 11.31 0.38 -19.48
CA TYR A 159 12.16 -0.52 -20.27
C TYR A 159 13.20 -1.31 -19.46
N ASP A 160 13.30 -1.12 -18.15
CA ASP A 160 14.09 -2.01 -17.32
C ASP A 160 13.42 -3.38 -17.24
N ARG A 161 14.24 -4.43 -17.15
CA ARG A 161 13.74 -5.76 -16.83
C ARG A 161 13.50 -5.82 -15.32
N PHE A 162 12.25 -6.09 -14.94
CA PHE A 162 11.91 -6.20 -13.54
C PHE A 162 12.60 -7.40 -12.88
N SER A 163 13.22 -7.16 -11.72
CA SER A 163 13.76 -8.20 -10.83
C SER A 163 13.70 -7.72 -9.38
N GLY A 164 12.89 -8.36 -8.55
CA GLY A 164 12.81 -8.11 -7.13
C GLY A 164 11.81 -7.00 -6.74
N LYS A 165 12.23 -6.04 -5.93
CA LYS A 165 11.39 -4.97 -5.39
C LYS A 165 11.29 -3.80 -6.36
N LEU A 166 10.10 -3.26 -6.57
CA LEU A 166 9.87 -2.06 -7.38
C LEU A 166 9.94 -0.79 -6.53
N CYS A 167 9.13 -0.72 -5.49
CA CYS A 167 9.02 0.45 -4.62
C CYS A 167 8.60 0.05 -3.21
N THR A 168 8.54 1.03 -2.33
CA THR A 168 7.97 0.91 -0.98
C THR A 168 6.75 1.80 -0.89
N LEU A 169 5.63 1.27 -0.42
CA LEU A 169 4.44 2.04 -0.09
C LEU A 169 4.39 2.26 1.42
N ILE A 170 4.17 3.50 1.84
CA ILE A 170 4.17 3.93 3.23
C ILE A 170 2.85 4.66 3.51
N ASP A 171 2.10 4.20 4.49
CA ASP A 171 0.96 4.94 5.01
C ASP A 171 1.48 6.11 5.85
N ASP A 172 1.15 7.32 5.44
CA ASP A 172 1.53 8.58 6.10
C ASP A 172 0.42 9.17 6.97
N SER A 173 -0.65 8.44 7.19
CA SER A 173 -1.78 8.88 8.04
C SER A 173 -1.38 8.97 9.51
N TYR A 174 -0.62 7.99 9.98
CA TYR A 174 -0.17 7.87 11.37
C TYR A 174 1.26 7.35 11.42
N PHE A 175 1.99 7.84 12.43
CA PHE A 175 3.33 7.37 12.71
C PHE A 175 3.47 6.98 14.17
N ASP A 176 4.08 5.85 14.42
CA ASP A 176 4.54 5.47 15.75
C ASP A 176 5.86 6.19 16.03
N VAL A 177 5.98 6.72 17.25
CA VAL A 177 7.21 7.34 17.74
C VAL A 177 7.89 6.39 18.72
N GLU A 178 9.01 5.82 18.34
CA GLU A 178 9.82 4.97 19.19
C GLU A 178 10.97 5.80 19.78
N PHE A 179 11.01 5.94 21.11
CA PHE A 179 12.07 6.65 21.80
C PHE A 179 12.49 5.89 23.06
N SER A 180 13.74 6.09 23.47
CA SER A 180 14.28 5.50 24.69
C SER A 180 14.50 6.58 25.72
N ILE A 181 14.01 6.36 26.95
CA ILE A 181 14.22 7.23 28.11
C ILE A 181 14.99 6.42 29.15
N LEU A 182 15.91 7.07 29.84
CA LEU A 182 16.59 6.48 30.99
C LEU A 182 15.60 6.40 32.17
N GLU A 183 15.60 5.28 32.87
CA GLU A 183 14.71 5.05 34.02
C GLU A 183 14.83 6.14 35.09
N ALA A 184 16.06 6.63 35.31
CA ALA A 184 16.33 7.74 36.22
C ALA A 184 15.70 9.09 35.85
N GLU A 185 15.25 9.26 34.59
CA GLU A 185 14.58 10.49 34.13
C GLU A 185 13.06 10.42 34.28
N ILE A 186 12.52 9.22 34.56
CA ILE A 186 11.08 8.97 34.74
C ILE A 186 10.69 9.13 36.21
N GLU A 187 11.64 9.08 37.15
CA GLU A 187 11.33 9.24 38.54
C GLU A 187 10.77 10.63 38.88
N GLU A 188 9.68 10.61 39.63
CA GLU A 188 8.68 11.63 39.98
C GLU A 188 9.20 13.04 40.30
#